data_4e7f9717c3e870e8353bc8a69a3844b3
#
_entry.id   4e7f9717c3e870e8353bc8a69a3844b3
#
_cell.length_a   1.000
_cell.length_b   1.000
_cell.length_c   1.000
_cell.angle_alpha   90.00
_cell.angle_beta   90.00
_cell.angle_gamma   90.00
#
_symmetry.space_group_name_H-M   'P 1'
#
loop_
_entity.id
_entity.type
_entity.pdbx_description
1 polymer ?
#
loop_
_entity_poly.entity_id
_entity_poly.type
_entity_poly.pdbx_seq_one_letter_code
_entity_poly.pdbx_strand_id
1 'polypeptide(L)'
;MAVLTLFSIGMLGGTYLLPLYMQRGLGYTALTAGSVFLPVGLIQGVLSAVSGYLTRYVKPLLLAAAGILLLATSFWLASRFTLHTTHRHILFVLYIRGLGMGLTFAPLNFFSLRNLTQHDMAAAAGISNSIKQLAGSVGIAILTAVYSARTAFHAAHETVSASQTYVEGVTDALGVVTWLTLAAGLPLLWVFRKKRKKTPAGNPGAAGEAGES
;
A
#
# COMPACT_ATOMS: atom_id res chain seq x y z
N MET A 1 -0.20 11.80 9.92
CA MET A 1 -1.54 11.70 9.29
C MET A 1 -1.45 11.78 7.75
N ALA A 2 -0.83 12.80 7.14
CA ALA A 2 -0.75 12.93 5.67
C ALA A 2 -0.23 11.68 4.92
N VAL A 3 0.80 11.00 5.44
CA VAL A 3 1.33 9.75 4.86
C VAL A 3 0.29 8.63 4.86
N LEU A 4 -0.46 8.50 5.96
CA LEU A 4 -1.52 7.49 6.07
C LEU A 4 -2.68 7.78 5.11
N THR A 5 -3.03 9.04 4.94
CA THR A 5 -4.07 9.48 4.01
C THR A 5 -3.67 9.16 2.57
N LEU A 6 -2.47 9.57 2.14
CA LEU A 6 -1.96 9.29 0.79
C LEU A 6 -1.85 7.78 0.52
N PHE A 7 -1.34 7.04 1.51
CA PHE A 7 -1.24 5.58 1.42
C PHE A 7 -2.62 4.92 1.28
N SER A 8 -3.64 5.38 2.05
CA SER A 8 -4.99 4.85 1.98
C SER A 8 -5.66 5.13 0.64
N ILE A 9 -5.43 6.31 0.05
CA ILE A 9 -5.90 6.66 -1.30
C ILE A 9 -5.39 5.66 -2.33
N GLY A 10 -4.08 5.44 -2.40
CA GLY A 10 -3.47 4.51 -3.34
C GLY A 10 -3.89 3.06 -3.10
N MET A 11 -3.88 2.64 -1.83
CA MET A 11 -4.19 1.26 -1.45
C MET A 11 -5.64 0.86 -1.76
N LEU A 12 -6.63 1.64 -1.29
CA LEU A 12 -8.05 1.31 -1.46
C LEU A 12 -8.49 1.47 -2.91
N GLY A 13 -8.04 2.54 -3.59
CA GLY A 13 -8.33 2.73 -5.00
C GLY A 13 -7.73 1.64 -5.88
N GLY A 14 -6.47 1.25 -5.66
CA GLY A 14 -5.85 0.13 -6.36
C GLY A 14 -6.48 -1.23 -6.03
N THR A 15 -7.04 -1.39 -4.81
CA THR A 15 -7.80 -2.61 -4.45
C THR A 15 -9.10 -2.71 -5.25
N TYR A 16 -9.73 -1.59 -5.56
CA TYR A 16 -10.95 -1.54 -6.36
C TYR A 16 -10.68 -1.82 -7.85
N LEU A 17 -9.59 -1.32 -8.41
CA LEU A 17 -9.29 -1.45 -9.85
C LEU A 17 -8.97 -2.88 -10.29
N LEU A 18 -8.36 -3.70 -9.44
CA LEU A 18 -7.99 -5.08 -9.81
C LEU A 18 -9.18 -6.02 -10.05
N PRO A 19 -10.21 -6.09 -9.19
CA PRO A 19 -11.43 -6.82 -9.51
C PRO A 19 -12.14 -6.28 -10.75
N LEU A 20 -12.09 -4.97 -10.98
CA LEU A 20 -12.68 -4.33 -12.15
C LEU A 20 -11.99 -4.80 -13.44
N TYR A 21 -10.65 -4.86 -13.45
CA TYR A 21 -9.86 -5.43 -14.53
C TYR A 21 -10.26 -6.88 -14.83
N MET A 22 -10.38 -7.73 -13.80
CA MET A 22 -10.75 -9.13 -13.97
C MET A 22 -12.16 -9.31 -14.53
N GLN A 23 -13.13 -8.53 -14.05
CA GLN A 23 -14.52 -8.66 -14.44
C GLN A 23 -14.80 -8.03 -15.81
N ARG A 24 -14.37 -6.79 -16.05
CA ARG A 24 -14.65 -6.06 -17.29
C ARG A 24 -13.63 -6.31 -18.39
N GLY A 25 -12.36 -6.51 -18.04
CA GLY A 25 -11.30 -6.78 -19.01
C GLY A 25 -11.26 -8.24 -19.42
N LEU A 26 -11.19 -9.15 -18.46
CA LEU A 26 -11.02 -10.60 -18.72
C LEU A 26 -12.35 -11.38 -18.73
N GLY A 27 -13.49 -10.75 -18.44
CA GLY A 27 -14.80 -11.42 -18.42
C GLY A 27 -14.98 -12.42 -17.26
N TYR A 28 -14.19 -12.31 -16.19
CA TYR A 28 -14.34 -13.19 -15.03
C TYR A 28 -15.66 -12.92 -14.31
N THR A 29 -16.30 -13.98 -13.81
CA THR A 29 -17.44 -13.83 -12.91
C THR A 29 -16.98 -13.24 -11.58
N ALA A 30 -17.89 -12.62 -10.84
CA ALA A 30 -17.59 -12.08 -9.50
C ALA A 30 -17.04 -13.16 -8.55
N LEU A 31 -17.54 -14.40 -8.67
CA LEU A 31 -17.08 -15.54 -7.89
C LEU A 31 -15.62 -15.90 -8.23
N THR A 32 -15.29 -15.99 -9.52
CA THR A 32 -13.93 -16.31 -9.98
C THR A 32 -12.96 -15.21 -9.59
N ALA A 33 -13.31 -13.94 -9.76
CA ALA A 33 -12.49 -12.82 -9.31
C ALA A 33 -12.29 -12.86 -7.79
N GLY A 34 -13.34 -13.11 -7.00
CA GLY A 34 -13.26 -13.22 -5.54
C GLY A 34 -12.38 -14.38 -5.08
N SER A 35 -12.46 -15.55 -5.72
CA SER A 35 -11.63 -16.71 -5.36
C SER A 35 -10.13 -16.47 -5.54
N VAL A 36 -9.74 -15.63 -6.51
CA VAL A 36 -8.35 -15.22 -6.73
C VAL A 36 -7.83 -14.38 -5.55
N PHE A 37 -8.69 -13.60 -4.88
CA PHE A 37 -8.31 -12.78 -3.73
C PHE A 37 -8.26 -13.57 -2.41
N LEU A 38 -8.87 -14.73 -2.32
CA LEU A 38 -8.93 -15.53 -1.10
C LEU A 38 -7.53 -15.91 -0.56
N PRO A 39 -6.63 -16.53 -1.35
CA PRO A 39 -5.28 -16.84 -0.89
C PRO A 39 -4.46 -15.59 -0.57
N VAL A 40 -4.71 -14.49 -1.28
CA VAL A 40 -4.05 -13.19 -1.02
C VAL A 40 -4.44 -12.65 0.36
N GLY A 41 -5.72 -12.72 0.70
CA GLY A 41 -6.23 -12.32 2.03
C GLY A 41 -5.64 -13.16 3.15
N LEU A 42 -5.48 -14.47 2.96
CA LEU A 42 -4.83 -15.35 3.93
C LEU A 42 -3.36 -14.98 4.14
N ILE A 43 -2.59 -14.79 3.07
CA ILE A 43 -1.19 -14.36 3.13
C ILE A 43 -1.07 -13.00 3.84
N GLN A 44 -1.94 -12.05 3.51
CA GLN A 44 -1.97 -10.74 4.15
C GLN A 44 -2.26 -10.85 5.65
N GLY A 45 -3.23 -11.68 6.05
CA GLY A 45 -3.61 -11.89 7.45
C GLY A 45 -2.46 -12.48 8.27
N VAL A 46 -1.88 -13.59 7.80
CA VAL A 46 -0.74 -14.25 8.43
C VAL A 46 0.46 -13.29 8.52
N LEU A 47 0.79 -12.63 7.42
CA LEU A 47 1.95 -11.75 7.39
C LEU A 47 1.76 -10.48 8.23
N SER A 48 0.53 -10.00 8.38
CA SER A 48 0.21 -8.89 9.29
C SER A 48 0.48 -9.26 10.75
N ALA A 49 0.13 -10.48 11.16
CA ALA A 49 0.44 -10.99 12.50
C ALA A 49 1.97 -11.15 12.70
N VAL A 50 2.65 -11.76 11.72
CA VAL A 50 4.12 -11.91 11.72
C VAL A 50 4.81 -10.55 11.73
N SER A 51 4.34 -9.59 10.95
CA SER A 51 4.87 -8.23 10.90
C SER A 51 4.71 -7.52 12.25
N GLY A 52 3.55 -7.71 12.93
CA GLY A 52 3.33 -7.21 14.28
C GLY A 52 4.36 -7.75 15.28
N TYR A 53 4.64 -9.06 15.24
CA TYR A 53 5.67 -9.68 16.06
C TYR A 53 7.08 -9.17 15.70
N LEU A 54 7.37 -9.04 14.42
CA LEU A 54 8.66 -8.62 13.90
C LEU A 54 9.01 -7.16 14.26
N THR A 55 8.00 -6.31 14.54
CA THR A 55 8.23 -4.92 15.02
C THR A 55 8.99 -4.86 16.36
N ARG A 56 9.07 -5.96 17.09
CA ARG A 56 9.87 -6.06 18.34
C ARG A 56 11.38 -6.18 18.05
N TYR A 57 11.76 -6.80 16.95
CA TYR A 57 13.14 -7.10 16.59
C TYR A 57 13.70 -6.20 15.49
N VAL A 58 12.84 -5.77 14.57
CA VAL A 58 13.20 -4.95 13.42
C VAL A 58 12.54 -3.58 13.56
N LYS A 59 13.25 -2.52 13.17
CA LYS A 59 12.69 -1.16 13.19
C LYS A 59 11.40 -1.11 12.37
N PRO A 60 10.24 -0.75 12.98
CA PRO A 60 8.94 -0.74 12.28
C PRO A 60 8.94 0.05 10.98
N LEU A 61 9.81 1.05 10.91
CA LEU A 61 10.00 1.90 9.74
C LEU A 61 10.61 1.14 8.54
N LEU A 62 11.51 0.17 8.78
CA LEU A 62 12.09 -0.68 7.72
C LEU A 62 11.04 -1.64 7.16
N LEU A 63 10.22 -2.23 8.04
CA LEU A 63 9.11 -3.08 7.65
C LEU A 63 8.08 -2.33 6.80
N ALA A 64 7.70 -1.12 7.23
CA ALA A 64 6.80 -0.27 6.47
C ALA A 64 7.38 0.11 5.10
N ALA A 65 8.67 0.48 5.03
CA ALA A 65 9.33 0.82 3.78
C ALA A 65 9.40 -0.39 2.81
N ALA A 66 9.78 -1.57 3.32
CA ALA A 66 9.79 -2.80 2.53
C ALA A 66 8.39 -3.16 2.01
N GLY A 67 7.36 -3.04 2.84
CA GLY A 67 5.98 -3.29 2.45
C GLY A 67 5.48 -2.31 1.39
N ILE A 68 5.80 -1.02 1.51
CA ILE A 68 5.43 0.00 0.51
C ILE A 68 6.15 -0.26 -0.82
N LEU A 69 7.43 -0.66 -0.81
CA LEU A 69 8.15 -1.02 -2.03
C LEU A 69 7.53 -2.24 -2.71
N LEU A 70 7.16 -3.28 -1.95
CA LEU A 70 6.45 -4.44 -2.50
C LEU A 70 5.11 -4.05 -3.11
N LEU A 71 4.34 -3.18 -2.44
CA LEU A 71 3.06 -2.66 -2.96
C LEU A 71 3.27 -1.85 -4.25
N ALA A 72 4.23 -0.94 -4.28
CA ALA A 72 4.54 -0.16 -5.46
C ALA A 72 4.96 -1.06 -6.63
N THR A 73 5.81 -2.08 -6.36
CA THR A 73 6.21 -3.08 -7.36
C THR A 73 5.00 -3.87 -7.89
N SER A 74 4.10 -4.28 -6.99
CA SER A 74 2.86 -4.98 -7.38
C SER A 74 1.98 -4.12 -8.28
N PHE A 75 1.75 -2.85 -7.94
CA PHE A 75 0.97 -1.94 -8.78
C PHE A 75 1.64 -1.63 -10.09
N TRP A 76 2.98 -1.48 -10.10
CA TRP A 76 3.74 -1.30 -11.32
C TRP A 76 3.66 -2.52 -12.24
N LEU A 77 3.74 -3.74 -11.71
CA LEU A 77 3.53 -4.96 -12.49
C LEU A 77 2.09 -5.05 -12.99
N ALA A 78 1.11 -4.68 -12.17
CA ALA A 78 -0.30 -4.69 -12.55
C ALA A 78 -0.62 -3.64 -13.63
N SER A 79 0.08 -2.50 -13.68
CA SER A 79 -0.05 -1.52 -14.76
C SER A 79 0.48 -2.01 -16.11
N ARG A 80 1.15 -3.17 -16.15
CA ARG A 80 1.61 -3.85 -17.38
C ARG A 80 0.67 -4.97 -17.82
N PHE A 81 -0.47 -5.14 -17.20
CA PHE A 81 -1.43 -6.16 -17.57
C PHE A 81 -2.03 -5.88 -18.97
N THR A 82 -2.34 -6.97 -19.69
CA THR A 82 -2.97 -6.96 -21.01
C THR A 82 -4.12 -7.98 -21.04
N LEU A 83 -4.91 -8.00 -22.11
CA LEU A 83 -5.95 -9.03 -22.30
C LEU A 83 -5.38 -10.45 -22.30
N HIS A 84 -4.11 -10.62 -22.66
CA HIS A 84 -3.44 -11.93 -22.75
C HIS A 84 -2.66 -12.28 -21.48
N THR A 85 -2.80 -11.48 -20.39
CA THR A 85 -2.09 -11.76 -19.14
C THR A 85 -2.53 -13.10 -18.55
N THR A 86 -1.58 -14.01 -18.39
CA THR A 86 -1.84 -15.35 -17.87
C THR A 86 -2.33 -15.28 -16.41
N HIS A 87 -3.30 -16.13 -16.07
CA HIS A 87 -3.83 -16.25 -14.70
C HIS A 87 -2.73 -16.40 -13.63
N ARG A 88 -1.67 -17.17 -13.92
CA ARG A 88 -0.51 -17.33 -13.01
C ARG A 88 0.21 -16.02 -12.75
N HIS A 89 0.32 -15.16 -13.76
CA HIS A 89 0.97 -13.85 -13.60
C HIS A 89 0.14 -12.92 -12.72
N ILE A 90 -1.19 -12.94 -12.88
CA ILE A 90 -2.11 -12.19 -12.03
C ILE A 90 -1.97 -12.64 -10.57
N LEU A 91 -1.99 -13.95 -10.30
CA LEU A 91 -1.79 -14.51 -8.96
C LEU A 91 -0.44 -14.09 -8.36
N PHE A 92 0.64 -14.17 -9.13
CA PHE A 92 1.97 -13.77 -8.68
C PHE A 92 2.00 -12.30 -8.22
N VAL A 93 1.45 -11.40 -9.02
CA VAL A 93 1.37 -9.96 -8.70
C VAL A 93 0.51 -9.72 -7.46
N LEU A 94 -0.60 -10.44 -7.33
CA LEU A 94 -1.46 -10.36 -6.16
C LEU A 94 -0.79 -10.92 -4.90
N TYR A 95 0.04 -11.96 -4.99
CA TYR A 95 0.82 -12.47 -3.86
C TYR A 95 1.84 -11.43 -3.37
N ILE A 96 2.59 -10.79 -4.29
CA ILE A 96 3.48 -9.68 -3.94
C ILE A 96 2.72 -8.57 -3.22
N ARG A 97 1.50 -8.28 -3.67
CA ARG A 97 0.62 -7.31 -3.04
C ARG A 97 0.20 -7.71 -1.63
N GLY A 98 -0.23 -8.97 -1.45
CA GLY A 98 -0.59 -9.51 -0.12
C GLY A 98 0.57 -9.43 0.87
N LEU A 99 1.79 -9.76 0.41
CA LEU A 99 3.02 -9.60 1.18
C LEU A 99 3.27 -8.12 1.56
N GLY A 100 3.16 -7.22 0.59
CA GLY A 100 3.34 -5.79 0.82
C GLY A 100 2.33 -5.22 1.81
N MET A 101 1.05 -5.57 1.68
CA MET A 101 -0.01 -5.17 2.60
C MET A 101 0.22 -5.68 4.02
N GLY A 102 0.52 -6.99 4.16
CA GLY A 102 0.79 -7.60 5.46
C GLY A 102 1.95 -6.94 6.20
N LEU A 103 3.05 -6.67 5.49
CA LEU A 103 4.22 -6.00 6.06
C LEU A 103 3.99 -4.53 6.43
N THR A 104 3.09 -3.83 5.72
CA THR A 104 2.86 -2.40 5.91
C THR A 104 1.85 -2.12 7.02
N PHE A 105 0.83 -2.97 7.16
CA PHE A 105 -0.35 -2.67 7.98
C PHE A 105 -0.02 -2.54 9.47
N ALA A 106 0.73 -3.49 10.04
CA ALA A 106 1.08 -3.48 11.46
C ALA A 106 2.00 -2.30 11.84
N PRO A 107 3.11 -2.02 11.12
CA PRO A 107 3.96 -0.87 11.44
C PRO A 107 3.23 0.47 11.32
N LEU A 108 2.38 0.67 10.31
CA LEU A 108 1.65 1.91 10.15
C LEU A 108 0.66 2.16 11.30
N ASN A 109 -0.04 1.12 11.76
CA ASN A 109 -0.90 1.23 12.95
C ASN A 109 -0.08 1.51 14.21
N PHE A 110 1.07 0.86 14.39
CA PHE A 110 1.98 1.14 15.50
C PHE A 110 2.42 2.62 15.53
N PHE A 111 2.82 3.19 14.38
CA PHE A 111 3.19 4.61 14.31
C PHE A 111 2.05 5.57 14.61
N SER A 112 0.83 5.19 14.29
CA SER A 112 -0.35 6.02 14.53
C SER A 112 -0.70 6.13 16.01
N LEU A 113 -0.41 5.09 16.80
CA LEU A 113 -0.89 4.96 18.18
C LEU A 113 0.21 5.11 19.25
N ARG A 114 1.49 5.03 18.89
CA ARG A 114 2.62 4.90 19.82
C ARG A 114 2.81 6.05 20.82
N ASN A 115 2.27 7.23 20.54
CA ASN A 115 2.46 8.42 21.38
C ASN A 115 1.20 8.75 22.21
N LEU A 116 0.25 7.82 22.31
CA LEU A 116 -1.01 8.00 22.98
C LEU A 116 -1.03 7.27 24.32
N THR A 117 -1.78 7.78 25.28
CA THR A 117 -2.04 7.08 26.54
C THR A 117 -2.97 5.90 26.30
N GLN A 118 -2.91 4.89 27.19
CA GLN A 118 -3.73 3.69 27.03
C GLN A 118 -5.24 4.01 27.05
N HIS A 119 -5.63 5.05 27.75
CA HIS A 119 -7.02 5.55 27.81
C HIS A 119 -7.49 6.10 26.46
N ASP A 120 -6.63 6.78 25.71
CA ASP A 120 -6.98 7.45 24.45
C ASP A 120 -6.80 6.56 23.22
N MET A 121 -6.18 5.39 23.37
CA MET A 121 -5.84 4.50 22.25
C MET A 121 -7.07 4.03 21.47
N ALA A 122 -8.17 3.70 22.15
CA ALA A 122 -9.40 3.21 21.50
C ALA A 122 -10.05 4.31 20.64
N ALA A 123 -10.19 5.52 21.20
CA ALA A 123 -10.75 6.67 20.47
C ALA A 123 -9.88 7.07 19.28
N ALA A 124 -8.55 7.12 19.47
CA ALA A 124 -7.61 7.45 18.42
C ALA A 124 -7.55 6.40 17.31
N ALA A 125 -7.67 5.11 17.65
CA ALA A 125 -7.78 4.04 16.67
C ALA A 125 -9.05 4.17 15.81
N GLY A 126 -10.19 4.50 16.43
CA GLY A 126 -11.45 4.78 15.74
C GLY A 126 -11.33 5.96 14.77
N ILE A 127 -10.83 7.10 15.25
CA ILE A 127 -10.60 8.30 14.42
C ILE A 127 -9.63 8.01 13.29
N SER A 128 -8.51 7.33 13.57
CA SER A 128 -7.53 6.96 12.54
C SER A 128 -8.14 6.05 11.47
N ASN A 129 -9.00 5.12 11.85
CA ASN A 129 -9.69 4.24 10.91
C ASN A 129 -10.70 5.02 10.05
N SER A 130 -11.46 5.93 10.65
CA SER A 130 -12.41 6.79 9.93
C SER A 130 -11.68 7.67 8.90
N ILE A 131 -10.55 8.28 9.26
CA ILE A 131 -9.72 9.06 8.33
C ILE A 131 -9.22 8.19 7.17
N LYS A 132 -8.77 6.95 7.44
CA LYS A 132 -8.33 6.02 6.38
C LYS A 132 -9.46 5.67 5.42
N GLN A 133 -10.66 5.44 5.94
CA GLN A 133 -11.84 5.10 5.13
C GLN A 133 -12.30 6.27 4.28
N LEU A 134 -12.36 7.48 4.85
CA LEU A 134 -12.67 8.71 4.10
C LEU A 134 -11.64 8.97 3.01
N ALA A 135 -10.35 8.87 3.34
CA ALA A 135 -9.28 9.01 2.35
C ALA A 135 -9.36 7.95 1.24
N GLY A 136 -9.69 6.72 1.61
CA GLY A 136 -9.87 5.63 0.67
C GLY A 136 -11.04 5.82 -0.28
N SER A 137 -12.20 6.30 0.21
CA SER A 137 -13.35 6.61 -0.65
C SER A 137 -13.04 7.74 -1.64
N VAL A 138 -12.35 8.78 -1.20
CA VAL A 138 -11.82 9.83 -2.11
C VAL A 138 -10.86 9.21 -3.13
N GLY A 139 -9.98 8.31 -2.70
CA GLY A 139 -9.06 7.58 -3.58
C GLY A 139 -9.79 6.77 -4.65
N ILE A 140 -10.82 6.02 -4.27
CA ILE A 140 -11.65 5.26 -5.22
C ILE A 140 -12.32 6.21 -6.20
N ALA A 141 -12.90 7.33 -5.73
CA ALA A 141 -13.56 8.30 -6.60
C ALA A 141 -12.59 8.91 -7.64
N ILE A 142 -11.41 9.37 -7.19
CA ILE A 142 -10.37 9.93 -8.08
C ILE A 142 -9.92 8.89 -9.11
N LEU A 143 -9.59 7.67 -8.67
CA LEU A 143 -9.09 6.64 -9.57
C LEU A 143 -10.16 6.11 -10.52
N THR A 144 -11.43 6.09 -10.10
CA THR A 144 -12.56 5.78 -10.99
C THR A 144 -12.73 6.89 -12.04
N ALA A 145 -12.59 8.16 -11.66
CA ALA A 145 -12.62 9.26 -12.62
C ALA A 145 -11.47 9.18 -13.63
N VAL A 146 -10.23 8.90 -13.17
CA VAL A 146 -9.08 8.68 -14.05
C VAL A 146 -9.33 7.49 -14.99
N TYR A 147 -9.78 6.37 -14.44
CA TYR A 147 -10.13 5.18 -15.22
C TYR A 147 -11.18 5.51 -16.30
N SER A 148 -12.28 6.19 -15.94
CA SER A 148 -13.34 6.53 -16.88
C SER A 148 -12.87 7.49 -17.96
N ALA A 149 -12.06 8.51 -17.61
CA ALA A 149 -11.47 9.44 -18.55
C ALA A 149 -10.53 8.76 -19.54
N ARG A 150 -9.67 7.85 -19.07
CA ARG A 150 -8.74 7.09 -19.91
C ARG A 150 -9.47 6.10 -20.82
N THR A 151 -10.47 5.40 -20.30
CA THR A 151 -11.32 4.52 -21.11
C THR A 151 -12.03 5.29 -22.21
N ALA A 152 -12.58 6.46 -21.92
CA ALA A 152 -13.22 7.32 -22.93
C ALA A 152 -12.22 7.84 -23.98
N PHE A 153 -11.00 8.19 -23.56
CA PHE A 153 -9.93 8.62 -24.45
C PHE A 153 -9.53 7.50 -25.43
N HIS A 154 -9.26 6.29 -24.97
CA HIS A 154 -8.92 5.14 -25.82
C HIS A 154 -10.09 4.75 -26.74
N ALA A 155 -11.33 4.80 -26.26
CA ALA A 155 -12.51 4.55 -27.09
C ALA A 155 -12.69 5.55 -28.25
N ALA A 156 -12.23 6.80 -28.07
CA ALA A 156 -12.36 7.84 -29.09
C ALA A 156 -11.23 7.82 -30.13
N HIS A 157 -10.05 7.29 -29.78
CA HIS A 157 -8.86 7.42 -30.63
C HIS A 157 -8.39 6.08 -31.22
N GLU A 158 -8.89 4.96 -30.73
CA GLU A 158 -8.47 3.62 -31.12
C GLU A 158 -9.66 2.77 -31.56
N THR A 159 -9.54 2.10 -32.71
CA THR A 159 -10.54 1.12 -33.20
C THR A 159 -10.31 -0.25 -32.59
N VAL A 160 -10.29 -0.32 -31.24
CA VAL A 160 -10.06 -1.54 -30.47
C VAL A 160 -11.35 -2.06 -29.84
N SER A 161 -11.33 -3.33 -29.40
CA SER A 161 -12.47 -3.92 -28.74
C SER A 161 -12.78 -3.23 -27.41
N ALA A 162 -14.06 -3.21 -27.01
CA ALA A 162 -14.47 -2.62 -25.72
C ALA A 162 -13.68 -3.20 -24.54
N SER A 163 -13.38 -4.51 -24.55
CA SER A 163 -12.58 -5.16 -23.50
C SER A 163 -11.15 -4.62 -23.43
N GLN A 164 -10.54 -4.33 -24.57
CA GLN A 164 -9.20 -3.78 -24.63
C GLN A 164 -9.16 -2.34 -24.08
N THR A 165 -10.11 -1.51 -24.47
CA THR A 165 -10.27 -0.15 -23.96
C THR A 165 -10.42 -0.12 -22.42
N TYR A 166 -11.16 -1.08 -21.86
CA TYR A 166 -11.29 -1.20 -20.41
C TYR A 166 -9.97 -1.61 -19.72
N VAL A 167 -9.21 -2.53 -20.32
CA VAL A 167 -7.91 -2.94 -19.78
C VAL A 167 -6.93 -1.79 -19.77
N GLU A 168 -6.81 -1.05 -20.87
CA GLU A 168 -5.92 0.10 -20.99
C GLU A 168 -6.28 1.20 -19.99
N GLY A 169 -7.57 1.53 -19.84
CA GLY A 169 -8.02 2.48 -18.84
C GLY A 169 -7.69 2.08 -17.40
N VAL A 170 -7.80 0.79 -17.06
CA VAL A 170 -7.44 0.29 -15.73
C VAL A 170 -5.94 0.28 -15.52
N THR A 171 -5.14 -0.14 -16.52
CA THR A 171 -3.66 -0.18 -16.40
C THR A 171 -3.08 1.22 -16.27
N ASP A 172 -3.61 2.21 -16.97
CA ASP A 172 -3.25 3.62 -16.82
C ASP A 172 -3.54 4.12 -15.40
N ALA A 173 -4.75 3.83 -14.87
CA ALA A 173 -5.10 4.19 -13.51
C ALA A 173 -4.21 3.50 -12.46
N LEU A 174 -3.82 2.23 -12.67
CA LEU A 174 -2.87 1.51 -11.82
C LEU A 174 -1.45 2.13 -11.89
N GLY A 175 -1.06 2.68 -13.03
CA GLY A 175 0.16 3.47 -13.16
C GLY A 175 0.14 4.69 -12.22
N VAL A 176 -0.98 5.43 -12.17
CA VAL A 176 -1.16 6.55 -11.22
C VAL A 176 -1.08 6.07 -9.77
N VAL A 177 -1.70 4.93 -9.44
CA VAL A 177 -1.61 4.33 -8.09
C VAL A 177 -0.17 4.02 -7.71
N THR A 178 0.65 3.54 -8.65
CA THR A 178 2.07 3.26 -8.41
C THR A 178 2.80 4.52 -7.95
N TRP A 179 2.63 5.63 -8.66
CA TRP A 179 3.24 6.91 -8.31
C TRP A 179 2.73 7.45 -6.97
N LEU A 180 1.43 7.34 -6.70
CA LEU A 180 0.84 7.73 -5.40
C LEU A 180 1.42 6.90 -4.25
N THR A 181 1.58 5.60 -4.45
CA THR A 181 2.15 4.69 -3.44
C THR A 181 3.63 5.00 -3.17
N LEU A 182 4.42 5.28 -4.22
CA LEU A 182 5.81 5.72 -4.08
C LEU A 182 5.91 7.08 -3.38
N ALA A 183 5.06 8.04 -3.76
CA ALA A 183 4.99 9.35 -3.12
C ALA A 183 4.65 9.26 -1.64
N ALA A 184 3.76 8.34 -1.24
CA ALA A 184 3.46 8.06 0.16
C ALA A 184 4.65 7.45 0.93
N GLY A 185 5.55 6.74 0.23
CA GLY A 185 6.78 6.18 0.79
C GLY A 185 7.90 7.21 1.02
N LEU A 186 7.97 8.28 0.22
CA LEU A 186 9.03 9.29 0.30
C LEU A 186 9.18 9.96 1.69
N PRO A 187 8.10 10.41 2.36
CA PRO A 187 8.20 10.97 3.70
C PRO A 187 8.73 9.99 4.74
N LEU A 188 8.43 8.69 4.58
CA LEU A 188 8.98 7.63 5.44
C LEU A 188 10.50 7.53 5.27
N LEU A 189 11.00 7.56 4.03
CA LEU A 189 12.44 7.57 3.73
C LEU A 189 13.13 8.83 4.24
N TRP A 190 12.47 9.99 4.16
CA TRP A 190 13.00 11.25 4.68
C TRP A 190 13.14 11.24 6.23
N VAL A 191 12.15 10.67 6.93
CA VAL A 191 12.22 10.46 8.38
C VAL A 191 13.37 9.50 8.75
N PHE A 192 13.68 8.51 7.89
CA PHE A 192 14.87 7.66 8.04
C PHE A 192 16.16 8.43 8.02
N ARG A 193 16.35 9.29 7.02
CA ARG A 193 17.57 10.09 6.87
C ARG A 193 17.77 11.05 8.08
N LYS A 194 16.69 11.63 8.59
CA LYS A 194 16.75 12.61 9.71
C LYS A 194 17.10 11.92 11.04
N LYS A 195 16.61 10.69 11.30
CA LYS A 195 16.96 9.96 12.53
C LYS A 195 18.39 9.42 12.51
N ARG A 196 18.95 9.09 11.36
CA ARG A 196 20.33 8.62 11.24
C ARG A 196 21.36 9.72 11.55
N LYS A 197 20.99 11.01 11.37
CA LYS A 197 21.84 12.17 11.69
C LYS A 197 21.78 12.60 13.16
N LYS A 198 20.88 12.06 13.98
CA LYS A 198 20.69 12.45 15.40
C LYS A 198 21.18 11.40 16.41
N THR A 199 21.99 10.44 16.03
CA THR A 199 22.76 9.67 17.02
C THR A 199 24.08 10.40 17.24
N PRO A 200 24.24 11.15 18.33
CA PRO A 200 25.54 11.68 18.70
C PRO A 200 26.41 10.47 19.06
N ALA A 201 27.61 10.44 18.53
CA ALA A 201 28.68 9.58 19.04
C ALA A 201 28.73 9.74 20.57
N GLY A 202 28.72 8.62 21.27
CA GLY A 202 28.74 8.60 22.72
C GLY A 202 29.86 9.53 23.25
N ASN A 203 29.51 10.30 24.24
CA ASN A 203 30.47 11.08 25.02
C ASN A 203 31.37 10.09 25.77
N PRO A 204 32.68 9.94 25.44
CA PRO A 204 33.58 9.04 26.16
C PRO A 204 34.08 9.64 27.48
N GLY A 205 33.45 10.71 27.99
CA GLY A 205 33.91 11.47 29.13
C GLY A 205 33.26 11.22 30.50
N ALA A 206 32.38 10.20 30.64
CA ALA A 206 31.72 9.92 31.92
C ALA A 206 32.29 8.73 32.71
N ALA A 207 33.57 8.37 32.50
CA ALA A 207 34.25 7.30 33.24
C ALA A 207 35.45 7.82 34.07
N GLY A 208 35.37 9.04 34.62
CA GLY A 208 36.50 9.67 35.28
C GLY A 208 36.23 10.37 36.60
N GLU A 209 35.04 10.24 37.22
CA GLU A 209 34.78 10.87 38.53
C GLU A 209 33.99 9.95 39.50
N ALA A 210 34.58 8.81 39.84
CA ALA A 210 34.13 8.01 40.99
C ALA A 210 35.31 7.31 41.59
N GLY A 211 36.28 8.11 42.06
CA GLY A 211 37.44 7.58 42.75
C GLY A 211 38.24 8.66 43.44
N GLU A 212 37.62 9.38 44.43
CA GLU A 212 38.33 10.14 45.47
C GLU A 212 37.30 10.79 46.40
N SER A 213 37.02 10.09 47.51
CA SER A 213 36.82 10.59 48.88
C SER A 213 36.12 9.58 49.75
#